data_2fda36632acc15e5cda1021a70972b5b
#
_entry.id   2fda36632acc15e5cda1021a70972b5b
#
_cell.length_a   1.000
_cell.length_b   1.000
_cell.length_c   1.000
_cell.angle_alpha   90.00
_cell.angle_beta   90.00
_cell.angle_gamma   90.00
#
_symmetry.space_group_name_H-M   'P 1'
#
loop_
_entity.id
_entity.type
_entity.pdbx_description
1 polymer ?
#
loop_
_entity_poly.entity_id
_entity_poly.type
_entity_poly.pdbx_seq_one_letter_code
_entity_poly.pdbx_strand_id
1 'polypeptide(L)'
;MQARLTAYPPNQAAITCPLDQGGTLRIGRGVDCGLRLEHPSISRAHAELLVSDGAWRLRDLGSKNGSFIDGIQVREAVLAHACWLRLGDLYCEFTPLSAADAAAEASGLRQRRAQVTARTARIDGLQHLGDLLDASLRGVVELAQCERGFVLLAQDDHFAIRASLALSPAQLSAHQFSGSVGAIRRALEQRASVVVNDIALDPGLASRASVVAAGLNALVCLPLLEGSRALGAIYADRVRPGPAINTLDLELLEAFAETASLWIAARRSSDLLAGEEDALQWDAIVAAHEAAA
;
A
#
# COMPACT_ATOMS: atom_id res chain seq x y z
N MET A 1 17.14 -24.20 0.68
CA MET A 1 15.87 -23.84 1.38
C MET A 1 15.55 -22.40 1.01
N GLN A 2 14.52 -22.17 0.19
CA GLN A 2 14.09 -20.82 -0.18
C GLN A 2 13.21 -20.23 0.92
N ALA A 3 13.21 -18.92 1.05
CA ALA A 3 12.34 -18.24 2.00
C ALA A 3 11.96 -16.85 1.45
N ARG A 4 11.06 -16.21 2.12
CA ARG A 4 10.64 -14.83 1.84
C ARG A 4 10.68 -14.03 3.13
N LEU A 5 11.21 -12.82 3.04
CA LEU A 5 11.09 -11.81 4.08
C LEU A 5 10.19 -10.70 3.57
N THR A 6 9.14 -10.38 4.32
CA THR A 6 8.26 -9.25 4.03
C THR A 6 8.35 -8.24 5.17
N ALA A 7 8.87 -7.05 4.91
CA ALA A 7 8.94 -5.96 5.88
C ALA A 7 7.76 -4.99 5.70
N TYR A 8 7.24 -4.48 6.81
CA TYR A 8 6.05 -3.63 6.87
C TYR A 8 6.40 -2.22 7.40
N PRO A 9 7.02 -1.37 6.57
CA PRO A 9 7.28 0.01 6.98
C PRO A 9 5.97 0.80 7.12
N PRO A 10 5.89 1.71 8.12
CA PRO A 10 4.67 2.48 8.37
C PRO A 10 4.29 3.38 7.19
N ASN A 11 3.01 3.34 6.78
CA ASN A 11 2.43 4.14 5.69
C ASN A 11 3.12 3.97 4.32
N GLN A 12 3.73 2.84 4.10
CA GLN A 12 4.38 2.45 2.85
C GLN A 12 3.96 1.03 2.44
N ALA A 13 4.15 0.70 1.18
CA ALA A 13 3.96 -0.65 0.68
C ALA A 13 4.90 -1.64 1.39
N ALA A 14 4.45 -2.86 1.59
CA ALA A 14 5.28 -3.92 2.15
C ALA A 14 6.45 -4.23 1.20
N ILE A 15 7.66 -4.37 1.75
CA ILE A 15 8.85 -4.69 0.98
C ILE A 15 9.06 -6.20 1.05
N THR A 16 8.87 -6.87 -0.07
CA THR A 16 9.05 -8.32 -0.16
C THR A 16 10.40 -8.63 -0.78
N CYS A 17 11.22 -9.39 -0.04
CA CYS A 17 12.56 -9.81 -0.45
C CYS A 17 12.59 -11.35 -0.52
N PRO A 18 12.76 -11.93 -1.72
CA PRO A 18 13.02 -13.36 -1.84
C PRO A 18 14.41 -13.68 -1.29
N LEU A 19 14.52 -14.79 -0.58
CA LEU A 19 15.74 -15.27 0.04
C LEU A 19 16.18 -16.58 -0.63
N ASP A 20 17.30 -16.53 -1.32
CA ASP A 20 17.87 -17.69 -2.01
C ASP A 20 18.88 -18.44 -1.15
N GLN A 21 19.05 -19.73 -1.43
CA GLN A 21 20.03 -20.57 -0.75
C GLN A 21 21.46 -20.07 -0.98
N GLY A 22 22.18 -19.84 0.09
CA GLY A 22 23.62 -19.52 0.07
C GLY A 22 23.96 -18.05 0.11
N GLY A 23 22.97 -17.17 0.21
CA GLY A 23 23.20 -15.73 0.38
C GLY A 23 23.13 -15.28 1.84
N THR A 24 23.83 -14.19 2.14
CA THR A 24 23.62 -13.41 3.39
C THR A 24 22.90 -12.14 3.02
N LEU A 25 21.73 -11.89 3.64
CA LEU A 25 21.00 -10.65 3.50
C LEU A 25 21.26 -9.76 4.72
N ARG A 26 22.03 -8.70 4.53
CA ARG A 26 22.18 -7.66 5.55
C ARG A 26 20.99 -6.71 5.52
N ILE A 27 20.42 -6.44 6.69
CA ILE A 27 19.23 -5.62 6.89
C ILE A 27 19.62 -4.39 7.73
N GLY A 28 19.19 -3.21 7.29
CA GLY A 28 19.47 -1.98 8.03
C GLY A 28 19.08 -0.73 7.25
N ARG A 29 19.31 0.46 7.82
CA ARG A 29 19.04 1.73 7.12
C ARG A 29 20.24 2.23 6.29
N GLY A 30 21.39 1.56 6.38
CA GLY A 30 22.60 1.91 5.63
C GLY A 30 22.46 1.55 4.14
N VAL A 31 23.18 2.31 3.32
CA VAL A 31 23.20 2.11 1.84
C VAL A 31 23.85 0.78 1.43
N ASP A 32 24.67 0.21 2.31
CA ASP A 32 25.37 -1.07 2.06
C ASP A 32 24.51 -2.30 2.42
N CYS A 33 23.25 -2.09 2.87
CA CYS A 33 22.35 -3.18 3.22
C CYS A 33 21.61 -3.70 1.99
N GLY A 34 21.53 -5.02 1.86
CA GLY A 34 20.77 -5.67 0.79
C GLY A 34 19.26 -5.45 0.94
N LEU A 35 18.76 -5.33 2.18
CA LEU A 35 17.43 -4.82 2.48
C LEU A 35 17.57 -3.52 3.29
N ARG A 36 17.32 -2.42 2.61
CA ARG A 36 17.35 -1.09 3.22
C ARG A 36 15.97 -0.71 3.76
N LEU A 37 15.91 -0.50 5.07
CA LEU A 37 14.71 -0.10 5.79
C LEU A 37 14.92 1.31 6.39
N GLU A 38 14.30 2.31 5.77
CA GLU A 38 14.46 3.71 6.16
C GLU A 38 13.54 4.07 7.33
N HIS A 39 13.95 3.68 8.54
CA HIS A 39 13.23 4.00 9.76
C HIS A 39 14.19 4.41 10.88
N PRO A 40 13.83 5.41 11.74
CA PRO A 40 14.72 5.91 12.80
C PRO A 40 15.14 4.85 13.83
N SER A 41 14.28 3.85 14.08
CA SER A 41 14.57 2.75 15.01
C SER A 41 15.55 1.71 14.45
N ILE A 42 15.78 1.71 13.12
CA ILE A 42 16.68 0.76 12.46
C ILE A 42 18.13 1.29 12.48
N SER A 43 19.06 0.46 12.91
CA SER A 43 20.50 0.75 12.86
C SER A 43 21.03 0.70 11.42
N ARG A 44 22.17 1.35 11.13
CA ARG A 44 22.80 1.33 9.80
C ARG A 44 23.06 -0.09 9.31
N ALA A 45 23.67 -0.94 10.15
CA ALA A 45 23.67 -2.39 10.04
C ALA A 45 22.90 -2.89 11.27
N HIS A 46 21.74 -3.50 11.08
CA HIS A 46 20.85 -3.88 12.17
C HIS A 46 20.91 -5.37 12.44
N ALA A 47 20.66 -6.16 11.42
CA ALA A 47 20.67 -7.61 11.51
C ALA A 47 21.11 -8.22 10.17
N GLU A 48 21.38 -9.51 10.17
CA GLU A 48 21.58 -10.29 8.96
C GLU A 48 20.80 -11.59 9.01
N LEU A 49 20.30 -12.01 7.85
CA LEU A 49 19.77 -13.33 7.61
C LEU A 49 20.80 -14.12 6.84
N LEU A 50 21.15 -15.30 7.32
CA LEU A 50 22.13 -16.18 6.69
C LEU A 50 21.68 -17.64 6.78
N VAL A 51 22.19 -18.47 5.85
CA VAL A 51 22.01 -19.92 5.92
C VAL A 51 23.25 -20.53 6.57
N SER A 52 23.07 -21.25 7.67
CA SER A 52 24.11 -22.05 8.34
C SER A 52 23.52 -23.38 8.76
N ASP A 53 24.27 -24.46 8.55
CA ASP A 53 23.87 -25.85 8.86
C ASP A 53 22.54 -26.24 8.20
N GLY A 54 22.28 -25.73 7.00
CA GLY A 54 21.04 -26.01 6.26
C GLY A 54 19.79 -25.30 6.77
N ALA A 55 19.93 -24.35 7.72
CA ALA A 55 18.82 -23.59 8.28
C ALA A 55 19.05 -22.07 8.16
N TRP A 56 17.97 -21.31 8.01
CA TRP A 56 18.01 -19.87 8.11
C TRP A 56 18.25 -19.43 9.56
N ARG A 57 19.09 -18.41 9.73
CA ARG A 57 19.37 -17.78 11.01
C ARG A 57 19.22 -16.28 10.92
N LEU A 58 18.64 -15.68 11.95
CA LEU A 58 18.70 -14.26 12.21
C LEU A 58 19.84 -13.99 13.17
N ARG A 59 20.72 -13.03 12.83
CA ARG A 59 21.80 -12.53 13.71
C ARG A 59 21.68 -11.03 13.85
N ASP A 60 21.59 -10.53 15.09
CA ASP A 60 21.66 -9.11 15.40
C ASP A 60 23.12 -8.62 15.28
N LEU A 61 23.33 -7.51 14.61
CA LEU A 61 24.67 -6.93 14.38
C LEU A 61 25.05 -5.85 15.41
N GLY A 62 24.56 -5.96 16.64
CA GLY A 62 24.75 -4.97 17.68
C GLY A 62 23.83 -3.77 17.49
N SER A 63 22.61 -4.01 17.12
CA SER A 63 21.63 -2.97 16.86
C SER A 63 21.25 -2.19 18.12
N LYS A 64 20.85 -0.91 17.96
CA LYS A 64 20.49 -0.04 19.08
C LYS A 64 19.20 -0.51 19.79
N ASN A 65 18.23 -0.95 19.02
CA ASN A 65 16.89 -1.25 19.53
C ASN A 65 16.57 -2.76 19.54
N GLY A 66 17.53 -3.60 19.16
CA GLY A 66 17.45 -5.05 19.23
C GLY A 66 16.63 -5.68 18.09
N SER A 67 16.86 -6.99 17.94
CA SER A 67 16.11 -7.89 17.04
C SER A 67 15.33 -8.88 17.87
N PHE A 68 14.09 -9.20 17.43
CA PHE A 68 13.17 -10.06 18.17
C PHE A 68 12.54 -11.08 17.23
N ILE A 69 12.25 -12.27 17.75
CA ILE A 69 11.46 -13.31 17.07
C ILE A 69 10.27 -13.62 17.96
N ASP A 70 9.05 -13.47 17.43
CA ASP A 70 7.79 -13.69 18.14
C ASP A 70 7.75 -13.01 19.53
N GLY A 71 8.28 -11.77 19.57
CA GLY A 71 8.37 -10.94 20.78
C GLY A 71 9.57 -11.21 21.69
N ILE A 72 10.36 -12.25 21.47
CA ILE A 72 11.54 -12.60 22.27
C ILE A 72 12.79 -11.98 21.66
N GLN A 73 13.53 -11.20 22.45
CA GLN A 73 14.78 -10.59 21.98
C GLN A 73 15.86 -11.66 21.75
N VAL A 74 16.54 -11.57 20.62
CA VAL A 74 17.58 -12.52 20.24
C VAL A 74 18.84 -11.80 19.77
N ARG A 75 20.02 -12.44 20.00
CA ARG A 75 21.28 -12.06 19.35
C ARG A 75 21.54 -12.91 18.12
N GLU A 76 21.23 -14.19 18.21
CA GLU A 76 21.26 -15.12 17.10
C GLU A 76 20.23 -16.22 17.37
N ALA A 77 19.46 -16.60 16.36
CA ALA A 77 18.49 -17.70 16.45
C ALA A 77 18.19 -18.33 15.11
N VAL A 78 17.78 -19.60 15.12
CA VAL A 78 17.35 -20.36 13.95
C VAL A 78 15.90 -20.02 13.62
N LEU A 79 15.61 -19.80 12.33
CA LEU A 79 14.28 -19.62 11.79
C LEU A 79 13.80 -20.92 11.14
N ALA A 80 13.22 -21.82 11.93
CA ALA A 80 12.81 -23.14 11.49
C ALA A 80 11.45 -23.15 10.77
N HIS A 81 10.59 -22.18 11.05
CA HIS A 81 9.21 -22.07 10.54
C HIS A 81 8.86 -20.60 10.32
N ALA A 82 7.68 -20.35 9.77
CA ALA A 82 7.16 -18.98 9.61
C ALA A 82 7.04 -18.31 10.98
N CYS A 83 7.56 -17.10 11.09
CA CYS A 83 7.59 -16.32 12.34
C CYS A 83 7.61 -14.82 12.08
N TRP A 84 7.24 -14.07 13.10
CA TRP A 84 7.34 -12.62 13.09
C TRP A 84 8.70 -12.17 13.65
N LEU A 85 9.37 -11.35 12.87
CA LEU A 85 10.58 -10.65 13.28
C LEU A 85 10.23 -9.21 13.61
N ARG A 86 10.78 -8.67 14.67
CA ARG A 86 10.75 -7.23 14.93
C ARG A 86 12.19 -6.72 14.98
N LEU A 87 12.50 -5.77 14.10
CA LEU A 87 13.79 -5.10 14.02
C LEU A 87 13.59 -3.64 14.47
N GLY A 88 14.07 -3.30 15.65
CA GLY A 88 13.66 -2.05 16.28
C GLY A 88 12.13 -1.97 16.44
N ASP A 89 11.48 -1.01 15.75
CA ASP A 89 10.01 -0.86 15.73
C ASP A 89 9.37 -1.40 14.43
N LEU A 90 10.17 -1.93 13.50
CA LEU A 90 9.64 -2.48 12.26
C LEU A 90 9.37 -3.98 12.39
N TYR A 91 8.20 -4.37 11.92
CA TYR A 91 7.81 -5.77 11.83
C TYR A 91 8.13 -6.33 10.45
N CYS A 92 8.59 -7.57 10.45
CA CYS A 92 8.86 -8.34 9.26
C CYS A 92 8.30 -9.75 9.44
N GLU A 93 7.76 -10.32 8.39
CA GLU A 93 7.32 -11.72 8.35
C GLU A 93 8.38 -12.56 7.63
N PHE A 94 8.89 -13.58 8.28
CA PHE A 94 9.74 -14.59 7.66
C PHE A 94 8.91 -15.81 7.31
N THR A 95 8.96 -16.24 6.05
CA THR A 95 8.21 -17.42 5.56
C THR A 95 9.15 -18.34 4.79
N PRO A 96 9.46 -19.54 5.29
CA PRO A 96 10.15 -20.56 4.49
C PRO A 96 9.24 -21.01 3.35
N LEU A 97 9.84 -21.19 2.15
CA LEU A 97 9.11 -21.55 0.93
C LEU A 97 9.56 -22.92 0.43
N SER A 98 8.62 -23.73 0.00
CA SER A 98 8.95 -24.89 -0.83
C SER A 98 9.35 -24.42 -2.24
N ALA A 99 10.05 -25.24 -3.00
CA ALA A 99 10.39 -24.94 -4.40
C ALA A 99 9.12 -24.71 -5.26
N ALA A 100 8.03 -25.41 -4.94
CA ALA A 100 6.75 -25.25 -5.62
C ALA A 100 6.11 -23.88 -5.31
N ASP A 101 6.11 -23.47 -4.04
CA ASP A 101 5.56 -22.18 -3.62
C ASP A 101 6.35 -21.02 -4.23
N ALA A 102 7.69 -21.09 -4.22
CA ALA A 102 8.53 -20.08 -4.83
C ALA A 102 8.29 -19.96 -6.36
N ALA A 103 8.12 -21.08 -7.05
CA ALA A 103 7.79 -21.08 -8.48
C ALA A 103 6.39 -20.51 -8.73
N ALA A 104 5.41 -20.82 -7.87
CA ALA A 104 4.05 -20.29 -7.94
C ALA A 104 4.03 -18.77 -7.72
N GLU A 105 4.78 -18.27 -6.73
CA GLU A 105 4.93 -16.83 -6.48
C GLU A 105 5.54 -16.11 -7.69
N ALA A 106 6.63 -16.63 -8.26
CA ALA A 106 7.27 -16.06 -9.44
C ALA A 106 6.36 -16.06 -10.68
N SER A 107 5.51 -17.08 -10.84
CA SER A 107 4.50 -17.16 -11.90
C SER A 107 3.39 -16.15 -11.68
N GLY A 108 2.85 -16.06 -10.46
CA GLY A 108 1.82 -15.09 -10.09
C GLY A 108 2.25 -13.65 -10.32
N LEU A 109 3.51 -13.34 -10.03
CA LEU A 109 4.11 -12.03 -10.27
C LEU A 109 4.09 -11.64 -11.76
N ARG A 110 4.51 -12.56 -12.63
CA ARG A 110 4.49 -12.37 -14.09
C ARG A 110 3.08 -12.19 -14.62
N GLN A 111 2.13 -12.97 -14.09
CA GLN A 111 0.73 -12.88 -14.49
C GLN A 111 0.09 -11.56 -14.09
N ARG A 112 0.36 -11.04 -12.88
CA ARG A 112 -0.12 -9.73 -12.42
C ARG A 112 0.39 -8.60 -13.33
N ARG A 113 1.70 -8.58 -13.65
CA ARG A 113 2.27 -7.60 -14.59
C ARG A 113 1.58 -7.62 -15.94
N ALA A 114 1.38 -8.81 -16.52
CA ALA A 114 0.70 -8.96 -17.80
C ALA A 114 -0.76 -8.46 -17.76
N GLN A 115 -1.48 -8.73 -16.68
CA GLN A 115 -2.86 -8.27 -16.49
C GLN A 115 -2.94 -6.74 -16.42
N VAL A 116 -2.02 -6.10 -15.72
CA VAL A 116 -1.98 -4.63 -15.62
C VAL A 116 -1.74 -4.01 -16.98
N THR A 117 -0.73 -4.46 -17.73
CA THR A 117 -0.46 -3.96 -19.08
C THR A 117 -1.67 -4.10 -19.99
N ALA A 118 -2.36 -5.25 -19.95
CA ALA A 118 -3.55 -5.47 -20.76
C ALA A 118 -4.74 -4.57 -20.36
N ARG A 119 -4.87 -4.21 -19.09
CA ARG A 119 -5.93 -3.33 -18.58
C ARG A 119 -5.66 -1.87 -18.85
N THR A 120 -4.42 -1.42 -18.65
CA THR A 120 -4.01 -0.05 -18.97
C THR A 120 -4.26 0.25 -20.46
N ALA A 121 -3.94 -0.70 -21.35
CA ALA A 121 -4.20 -0.56 -22.78
C ALA A 121 -5.71 -0.48 -23.13
N ARG A 122 -6.61 -0.99 -22.28
CA ARG A 122 -8.07 -0.86 -22.49
C ARG A 122 -8.60 0.52 -22.10
N ILE A 123 -7.94 1.21 -21.18
CA ILE A 123 -8.32 2.56 -20.76
C ILE A 123 -8.13 3.54 -21.91
N ASP A 124 -7.10 3.36 -22.74
CA ASP A 124 -6.80 4.24 -23.89
C ASP A 124 -7.92 4.31 -24.95
N GLY A 125 -8.84 3.35 -24.96
CA GLY A 125 -9.99 3.31 -25.89
C GLY A 125 -11.25 3.98 -25.39
N LEU A 126 -11.30 4.48 -24.14
CA LEU A 126 -12.50 5.04 -23.53
C LEU A 126 -12.71 6.50 -23.96
N GLN A 127 -13.92 6.83 -24.41
CA GLN A 127 -14.25 8.16 -24.93
C GLN A 127 -14.82 9.09 -23.84
N HIS A 128 -15.41 8.55 -22.78
CA HIS A 128 -16.04 9.32 -21.71
C HIS A 128 -15.21 9.29 -20.43
N LEU A 129 -15.15 10.45 -19.75
CA LEU A 129 -14.40 10.58 -18.49
C LEU A 129 -14.94 9.64 -17.40
N GLY A 130 -16.26 9.51 -17.28
CA GLY A 130 -16.89 8.61 -16.31
C GLY A 130 -16.43 7.15 -16.47
N ASP A 131 -16.48 6.63 -17.70
CA ASP A 131 -16.04 5.27 -18.01
C ASP A 131 -14.56 5.05 -17.67
N LEU A 132 -13.73 6.07 -17.92
CA LEU A 132 -12.30 6.05 -17.61
C LEU A 132 -12.05 6.00 -16.08
N LEU A 133 -12.77 6.83 -15.32
CA LEU A 133 -12.65 6.85 -13.87
C LEU A 133 -13.11 5.54 -13.25
N ASP A 134 -14.23 5.00 -13.72
CA ASP A 134 -14.75 3.70 -13.31
C ASP A 134 -13.81 2.55 -13.64
N ALA A 135 -13.22 2.54 -14.83
CA ALA A 135 -12.27 1.51 -15.25
C ALA A 135 -10.98 1.60 -14.42
N SER A 136 -10.47 2.80 -14.17
CA SER A 136 -9.29 3.04 -13.34
C SER A 136 -9.53 2.61 -11.90
N LEU A 137 -10.67 2.98 -11.32
CA LEU A 137 -11.05 2.58 -9.97
C LEU A 137 -11.16 1.06 -9.83
N ARG A 138 -11.85 0.38 -10.77
CA ARG A 138 -11.95 -1.09 -10.78
C ARG A 138 -10.56 -1.73 -10.86
N GLY A 139 -9.69 -1.22 -11.74
CA GLY A 139 -8.33 -1.71 -11.87
C GLY A 139 -7.54 -1.60 -10.57
N VAL A 140 -7.63 -0.46 -9.89
CA VAL A 140 -6.98 -0.24 -8.59
C VAL A 140 -7.55 -1.16 -7.51
N VAL A 141 -8.88 -1.24 -7.37
CA VAL A 141 -9.55 -2.09 -6.36
C VAL A 141 -9.19 -3.56 -6.55
N GLU A 142 -9.21 -4.06 -7.79
CA GLU A 142 -8.87 -5.46 -8.07
C GLU A 142 -7.37 -5.75 -7.86
N LEU A 143 -6.49 -4.85 -8.31
CA LEU A 143 -5.05 -5.05 -8.18
C LEU A 143 -4.59 -4.99 -6.73
N ALA A 144 -5.10 -4.03 -5.95
CA ALA A 144 -4.85 -3.91 -4.51
C ALA A 144 -5.58 -4.97 -3.68
N GLN A 145 -6.42 -5.80 -4.31
CA GLN A 145 -7.32 -6.75 -3.64
C GLN A 145 -8.15 -6.06 -2.55
N CYS A 146 -8.59 -4.84 -2.83
CA CYS A 146 -9.50 -4.08 -2.00
C CYS A 146 -10.96 -4.46 -2.29
N GLU A 147 -11.89 -4.04 -1.43
CA GLU A 147 -13.30 -4.39 -1.55
C GLU A 147 -14.12 -3.22 -2.10
N ARG A 148 -13.65 -2.00 -1.86
CA ARG A 148 -14.37 -0.77 -2.18
C ARG A 148 -13.40 0.37 -2.45
N GLY A 149 -13.91 1.43 -3.06
CA GLY A 149 -13.10 2.60 -3.34
C GLY A 149 -13.89 3.72 -4.03
N PHE A 150 -13.22 4.84 -4.25
CA PHE A 150 -13.76 5.98 -4.97
C PHE A 150 -12.66 6.82 -5.60
N VAL A 151 -13.05 7.68 -6.54
CA VAL A 151 -12.18 8.67 -7.18
C VAL A 151 -12.62 10.06 -6.77
N LEU A 152 -11.68 10.83 -6.24
CA LEU A 152 -11.81 12.27 -5.99
C LEU A 152 -11.22 13.03 -7.15
N LEU A 153 -11.91 14.09 -7.62
CA LEU A 153 -11.34 15.07 -8.54
C LEU A 153 -11.50 16.47 -7.99
N ALA A 154 -10.49 17.31 -8.21
CA ALA A 154 -10.56 18.72 -7.93
C ALA A 154 -11.55 19.40 -8.87
N GLN A 155 -12.50 20.14 -8.31
CA GLN A 155 -13.48 20.95 -8.99
C GLN A 155 -13.42 22.35 -8.37
N ASP A 156 -12.93 23.33 -9.11
CA ASP A 156 -12.66 24.67 -8.62
C ASP A 156 -11.82 24.66 -7.33
N ASP A 157 -12.36 25.11 -6.20
CA ASP A 157 -11.68 25.18 -4.89
C ASP A 157 -12.00 23.99 -3.96
N HIS A 158 -12.70 22.96 -4.43
CA HIS A 158 -13.07 21.79 -3.62
C HIS A 158 -12.80 20.47 -4.35
N PHE A 159 -12.89 19.35 -3.62
CA PHE A 159 -12.84 18.02 -4.20
C PHE A 159 -14.23 17.39 -4.25
N ALA A 160 -14.53 16.69 -5.33
CA ALA A 160 -15.78 15.99 -5.53
C ALA A 160 -15.54 14.50 -5.82
N ILE A 161 -16.41 13.63 -5.31
CA ILE A 161 -16.40 12.20 -5.64
C ILE A 161 -17.04 12.02 -7.01
N ARG A 162 -16.28 11.49 -7.98
CA ARG A 162 -16.69 11.36 -9.37
C ARG A 162 -16.93 9.92 -9.81
N ALA A 163 -16.41 8.95 -9.08
CA ALA A 163 -16.67 7.54 -9.26
C ALA A 163 -16.62 6.83 -7.91
N SER A 164 -17.43 5.80 -7.74
CA SER A 164 -17.40 4.97 -6.52
C SER A 164 -17.68 3.51 -6.85
N LEU A 165 -17.06 2.60 -6.11
CA LEU A 165 -17.23 1.17 -6.24
C LEU A 165 -17.53 0.56 -4.88
N ALA A 166 -18.65 -0.19 -4.78
CA ALA A 166 -19.09 -0.85 -3.56
C ALA A 166 -19.30 0.09 -2.35
N LEU A 167 -19.58 1.37 -2.61
CA LEU A 167 -19.93 2.39 -1.62
C LEU A 167 -21.23 3.07 -2.07
N SER A 168 -22.22 3.10 -1.18
CA SER A 168 -23.46 3.85 -1.44
C SER A 168 -23.26 5.35 -1.16
N PRO A 169 -24.05 6.24 -1.75
CA PRO A 169 -24.01 7.66 -1.43
C PRO A 169 -24.17 7.96 0.08
N ALA A 170 -24.96 7.16 0.79
CA ALA A 170 -25.11 7.29 2.24
C ALA A 170 -23.80 7.00 3.00
N GLN A 171 -23.04 5.99 2.57
CA GLN A 171 -21.73 5.65 3.16
C GLN A 171 -20.64 6.66 2.80
N LEU A 172 -20.84 7.44 1.75
CA LEU A 172 -19.98 8.56 1.35
C LEU A 172 -20.45 9.91 1.94
N SER A 173 -21.54 9.89 2.74
CA SER A 173 -22.00 11.10 3.42
C SER A 173 -21.05 11.48 4.55
N ALA A 174 -21.07 12.78 4.89
CA ALA A 174 -20.19 13.38 5.90
C ALA A 174 -20.17 12.64 7.23
N HIS A 175 -21.31 12.05 7.64
CA HIS A 175 -21.47 11.39 8.95
C HIS A 175 -21.24 9.87 8.94
N GLN A 176 -21.10 9.23 7.78
CA GLN A 176 -21.01 7.77 7.67
C GLN A 176 -19.75 7.28 6.95
N PHE A 177 -18.86 8.20 6.60
CA PHE A 177 -17.62 7.84 5.92
C PHE A 177 -16.72 6.99 6.83
N SER A 178 -16.48 5.74 6.43
CA SER A 178 -15.69 4.76 7.19
C SER A 178 -14.28 4.54 6.63
N GLY A 179 -13.83 5.38 5.68
CA GLY A 179 -12.47 5.35 5.14
C GLY A 179 -11.49 6.20 5.93
N SER A 180 -10.27 6.33 5.43
CA SER A 180 -9.22 7.13 6.07
C SER A 180 -9.07 8.51 5.43
N VAL A 181 -9.74 9.52 6.00
CA VAL A 181 -9.56 10.94 5.61
C VAL A 181 -8.09 11.36 5.72
N GLY A 182 -7.40 10.90 6.78
CA GLY A 182 -5.98 11.22 7.00
C GLY A 182 -5.05 10.67 5.90
N ALA A 183 -5.34 9.48 5.35
CA ALA A 183 -4.56 8.92 4.24
C ALA A 183 -4.75 9.73 2.96
N ILE A 184 -5.99 10.15 2.67
CA ILE A 184 -6.31 10.95 1.50
C ILE A 184 -5.66 12.33 1.59
N ARG A 185 -5.81 13.01 2.74
CA ARG A 185 -5.14 14.30 2.98
C ARG A 185 -3.64 14.19 2.77
N ARG A 186 -3.00 13.18 3.36
CA ARG A 186 -1.55 12.96 3.21
C ARG A 186 -1.16 12.73 1.77
N ALA A 187 -1.89 11.91 1.03
CA ALA A 187 -1.59 11.64 -0.37
C ALA A 187 -1.66 12.91 -1.23
N LEU A 188 -2.66 13.76 -1.00
CA LEU A 188 -2.83 15.02 -1.72
C LEU A 188 -1.77 16.07 -1.35
N GLU A 189 -1.45 16.21 -0.06
CA GLU A 189 -0.45 17.18 0.44
C GLU A 189 0.97 16.79 0.05
N GLN A 190 1.34 15.51 0.25
CA GLN A 190 2.68 15.02 -0.03
C GLN A 190 2.88 14.69 -1.52
N ARG A 191 1.78 14.61 -2.30
CA ARG A 191 1.81 14.18 -3.72
C ARG A 191 2.50 12.85 -3.90
N ALA A 192 2.26 11.94 -2.98
CA ALA A 192 2.85 10.62 -2.93
C ALA A 192 1.80 9.60 -2.53
N SER A 193 1.94 8.41 -3.07
CA SER A 193 1.04 7.28 -2.74
C SER A 193 1.15 6.93 -1.25
N VAL A 194 0.01 6.64 -0.63
CA VAL A 194 -0.08 6.20 0.75
C VAL A 194 -0.61 4.78 0.76
N VAL A 195 0.14 3.87 1.35
CA VAL A 195 -0.30 2.49 1.58
C VAL A 195 -0.28 2.22 3.08
N VAL A 196 -1.35 1.63 3.59
CA VAL A 196 -1.40 1.11 4.95
C VAL A 196 -1.75 -0.36 4.87
N ASN A 197 -0.88 -1.20 5.40
CA ASN A 197 -1.13 -2.61 5.61
C ASN A 197 -1.35 -2.80 7.11
N ASP A 198 -2.54 -3.24 7.51
CA ASP A 198 -2.79 -3.57 8.90
C ASP A 198 -2.21 -4.96 9.19
N ILE A 199 -1.27 -4.99 10.12
CA ILE A 199 -0.75 -6.24 10.65
C ILE A 199 -1.59 -6.56 11.89
N ALA A 200 -2.82 -6.99 11.66
CA ALA A 200 -3.88 -7.17 12.67
C ALA A 200 -3.54 -8.13 13.83
N LEU A 201 -2.35 -8.71 13.88
CA LEU A 201 -1.92 -9.68 14.90
C LEU A 201 -0.94 -9.12 15.92
N ASP A 202 -0.53 -7.84 15.83
CA ASP A 202 0.41 -7.27 16.78
C ASP A 202 -0.23 -6.22 17.70
N PRO A 203 -0.23 -6.45 19.03
CA PRO A 203 -0.76 -5.52 20.02
C PRO A 203 -0.07 -4.14 20.01
N GLY A 204 1.18 -4.05 19.52
CA GLY A 204 1.93 -2.80 19.39
C GLY A 204 1.48 -1.92 18.23
N LEU A 205 0.80 -2.48 17.23
CA LEU A 205 0.22 -1.74 16.08
C LEU A 205 -1.22 -1.31 16.34
N ALA A 206 -1.88 -1.88 17.32
CA ALA A 206 -3.23 -1.50 17.77
C ALA A 206 -3.32 -0.04 18.25
N SER A 207 -2.20 0.67 18.40
CA SER A 207 -2.17 2.09 18.79
C SER A 207 -2.44 3.08 17.64
N ARG A 208 -2.65 2.62 16.40
CA ARG A 208 -3.03 3.50 15.27
C ARG A 208 -4.54 3.70 15.27
N ALA A 209 -4.99 4.63 16.10
CA ALA A 209 -6.41 4.88 16.38
C ALA A 209 -7.28 5.08 15.11
N SER A 210 -6.77 5.70 14.04
CA SER A 210 -7.54 5.96 12.83
C SER A 210 -7.80 4.71 11.96
N VAL A 211 -6.89 3.76 11.92
CA VAL A 211 -7.02 2.52 11.12
C VAL A 211 -7.83 1.48 11.91
N VAL A 212 -7.60 1.40 13.22
CA VAL A 212 -8.30 0.49 14.13
C VAL A 212 -9.77 0.90 14.30
N ALA A 213 -10.06 2.19 14.45
CA ALA A 213 -11.43 2.69 14.58
C ALA A 213 -12.29 2.43 13.34
N ALA A 214 -11.68 2.38 12.15
CA ALA A 214 -12.38 2.08 10.90
C ALA A 214 -12.46 0.57 10.59
N GLY A 215 -11.81 -0.30 11.38
CA GLY A 215 -11.74 -1.75 11.12
C GLY A 215 -11.06 -2.10 9.80
N LEU A 216 -10.25 -1.19 9.26
CA LEU A 216 -9.59 -1.36 7.97
C LEU A 216 -8.43 -2.34 8.08
N ASN A 217 -8.35 -3.29 7.15
CA ASN A 217 -7.24 -4.24 7.08
C ASN A 217 -6.12 -3.77 6.14
N ALA A 218 -6.47 -3.11 5.04
CA ALA A 218 -5.51 -2.42 4.18
C ALA A 218 -6.18 -1.28 3.43
N LEU A 219 -5.39 -0.28 3.06
CA LEU A 219 -5.82 0.79 2.17
C LEU A 219 -4.68 1.25 1.25
N VAL A 220 -5.06 1.82 0.13
CA VAL A 220 -4.19 2.56 -0.78
C VAL A 220 -4.86 3.85 -1.20
N CYS A 221 -4.09 4.93 -1.22
CA CYS A 221 -4.50 6.21 -1.78
C CYS A 221 -3.43 6.69 -2.76
N LEU A 222 -3.83 6.86 -4.01
CA LEU A 222 -2.96 7.22 -5.13
C LEU A 222 -3.31 8.64 -5.56
N PRO A 223 -2.41 9.62 -5.47
CA PRO A 223 -2.66 10.95 -5.97
C PRO A 223 -2.71 10.95 -7.51
N LEU A 224 -3.65 11.69 -8.07
CA LEU A 224 -3.73 12.00 -9.49
C LEU A 224 -3.04 13.34 -9.71
N LEU A 225 -1.97 13.37 -10.49
CA LEU A 225 -1.08 14.51 -10.60
C LEU A 225 -0.94 15.01 -12.04
N GLU A 226 -0.86 16.33 -12.21
CA GLU A 226 -0.41 17.01 -13.42
C GLU A 226 0.79 17.90 -13.05
N GLY A 227 2.00 17.39 -13.28
CA GLY A 227 3.21 18.02 -12.77
C GLY A 227 3.19 18.14 -11.24
N SER A 228 3.18 19.35 -10.73
CA SER A 228 3.11 19.62 -9.27
C SER A 228 1.68 19.83 -8.76
N ARG A 229 0.66 19.80 -9.62
CA ARG A 229 -0.74 20.04 -9.26
C ARG A 229 -1.44 18.71 -8.95
N ALA A 230 -2.13 18.64 -7.82
CA ALA A 230 -3.03 17.54 -7.53
C ALA A 230 -4.35 17.73 -8.29
N LEU A 231 -4.67 16.80 -9.18
CA LEU A 231 -5.94 16.73 -9.90
C LEU A 231 -7.01 16.00 -9.07
N GLY A 232 -6.58 15.16 -8.13
CA GLY A 232 -7.45 14.36 -7.32
C GLY A 232 -6.72 13.19 -6.67
N ALA A 233 -7.47 12.15 -6.31
CA ALA A 233 -6.92 10.90 -5.78
C ALA A 233 -7.83 9.71 -6.08
N ILE A 234 -7.24 8.52 -6.20
CA ILE A 234 -7.96 7.23 -6.18
C ILE A 234 -7.73 6.62 -4.81
N TYR A 235 -8.81 6.32 -4.10
CA TYR A 235 -8.80 5.66 -2.79
C TYR A 235 -9.42 4.28 -2.90
N ALA A 236 -8.79 3.29 -2.32
CA ALA A 236 -9.36 1.95 -2.15
C ALA A 236 -8.98 1.36 -0.80
N ASP A 237 -9.90 0.62 -0.20
CA ASP A 237 -9.68 -0.08 1.07
C ASP A 237 -10.36 -1.45 1.12
N ARG A 238 -9.98 -2.22 2.14
CA ARG A 238 -10.65 -3.46 2.52
C ARG A 238 -10.70 -3.62 4.04
N VAL A 239 -11.76 -4.26 4.51
CA VAL A 239 -11.96 -4.62 5.92
C VAL A 239 -11.53 -6.07 6.17
N ARG A 240 -11.70 -6.96 5.18
CA ARG A 240 -11.31 -8.37 5.33
C ARG A 240 -9.81 -8.58 5.29
N PRO A 241 -9.29 -9.57 6.02
CA PRO A 241 -7.90 -9.99 5.90
C PRO A 241 -7.57 -10.38 4.44
N GLY A 242 -6.35 -10.06 4.03
CA GLY A 242 -5.88 -10.38 2.69
C GLY A 242 -4.38 -10.10 2.57
N PRO A 243 -3.76 -10.36 1.41
CA PRO A 243 -2.32 -10.17 1.23
C PRO A 243 -1.96 -8.69 1.36
N ALA A 244 -0.77 -8.41 1.90
CA ALA A 244 -0.26 -7.05 1.98
C ALA A 244 -0.05 -6.46 0.58
N ILE A 245 -0.38 -5.18 0.44
CA ILE A 245 -0.04 -4.39 -0.75
C ILE A 245 1.47 -4.17 -0.70
N ASN A 246 2.21 -4.78 -1.60
CA ASN A 246 3.66 -4.71 -1.64
C ASN A 246 4.17 -3.67 -2.65
N THR A 247 5.47 -3.47 -2.70
CA THR A 247 6.11 -2.47 -3.57
C THR A 247 5.80 -2.67 -5.05
N LEU A 248 5.73 -3.93 -5.53
CA LEU A 248 5.36 -4.21 -6.90
C LEU A 248 3.89 -3.88 -7.18
N ASP A 249 2.99 -4.26 -6.25
CA ASP A 249 1.59 -3.90 -6.38
C ASP A 249 1.46 -2.38 -6.45
N LEU A 250 2.22 -1.64 -5.64
CA LEU A 250 2.24 -0.18 -5.67
C LEU A 250 2.72 0.38 -7.01
N GLU A 251 3.85 -0.11 -7.56
CA GLU A 251 4.34 0.30 -8.88
C GLU A 251 3.25 0.15 -9.97
N LEU A 252 2.53 -0.97 -9.94
CA LEU A 252 1.46 -1.24 -10.89
C LEU A 252 0.24 -0.34 -10.67
N LEU A 253 -0.10 -0.04 -9.42
CA LEU A 253 -1.17 0.86 -9.04
C LEU A 253 -0.87 2.31 -9.45
N GLU A 254 0.37 2.75 -9.28
CA GLU A 254 0.84 4.06 -9.70
C GLU A 254 0.75 4.24 -11.22
N ALA A 255 1.05 3.20 -12.00
CA ALA A 255 0.88 3.22 -13.45
C ALA A 255 -0.59 3.46 -13.86
N PHE A 256 -1.59 2.93 -13.13
CA PHE A 256 -3.00 3.26 -13.33
C PHE A 256 -3.30 4.72 -13.02
N ALA A 257 -2.79 5.22 -11.89
CA ALA A 257 -2.99 6.60 -11.47
C ALA A 257 -2.37 7.60 -12.46
N GLU A 258 -1.18 7.30 -12.98
CA GLU A 258 -0.50 8.12 -14.02
C GLU A 258 -1.31 8.15 -15.30
N THR A 259 -1.80 7.00 -15.78
CA THR A 259 -2.65 6.93 -16.98
C THR A 259 -3.93 7.74 -16.79
N ALA A 260 -4.62 7.57 -15.66
CA ALA A 260 -5.82 8.35 -15.34
C ALA A 260 -5.51 9.85 -15.26
N SER A 261 -4.39 10.24 -14.67
CA SER A 261 -3.95 11.64 -14.58
C SER A 261 -3.75 12.29 -15.94
N LEU A 262 -3.07 11.60 -16.87
CA LEU A 262 -2.85 12.07 -18.23
C LEU A 262 -4.18 12.32 -18.98
N TRP A 263 -5.12 11.39 -18.85
CA TRP A 263 -6.43 11.52 -19.47
C TRP A 263 -7.28 12.64 -18.87
N ILE A 264 -7.27 12.79 -17.55
CA ILE A 264 -7.98 13.87 -16.85
C ILE A 264 -7.41 15.23 -17.28
N ALA A 265 -6.08 15.38 -17.33
CA ALA A 265 -5.41 16.59 -17.76
C ALA A 265 -5.78 16.93 -19.21
N ALA A 266 -5.74 15.98 -20.13
CA ALA A 266 -6.12 16.19 -21.53
C ALA A 266 -7.58 16.62 -21.68
N ARG A 267 -8.50 16.06 -20.86
CA ARG A 267 -9.93 16.41 -20.91
C ARG A 267 -10.28 17.73 -20.25
N ARG A 268 -9.53 18.16 -19.23
CA ARG A 268 -9.69 19.49 -18.62
C ARG A 268 -9.49 20.63 -19.62
N SER A 269 -8.65 20.42 -20.61
CA SER A 269 -8.42 21.38 -21.70
C SER A 269 -9.62 21.52 -22.64
N SER A 270 -10.63 20.65 -22.56
CA SER A 270 -11.74 20.58 -23.51
C SER A 270 -13.13 20.82 -22.90
N ASP A 271 -13.28 21.70 -21.89
CA ASP A 271 -14.57 22.15 -21.29
C ASP A 271 -15.61 21.07 -20.93
N LEU A 272 -15.26 19.79 -21.00
CA LEU A 272 -16.16 18.65 -20.77
C LEU A 272 -16.32 18.27 -19.29
N LEU A 273 -15.64 18.96 -18.38
CA LEU A 273 -15.76 18.77 -16.94
C LEU A 273 -16.83 19.64 -16.28
N ALA A 274 -17.40 20.58 -17.02
CA ALA A 274 -18.46 21.46 -16.55
C ALA A 274 -19.82 20.80 -16.78
N GLY A 275 -20.37 20.11 -15.80
CA GLY A 275 -21.76 19.70 -15.89
C GLY A 275 -22.13 18.37 -15.28
N GLU A 276 -21.98 18.23 -13.98
CA GLU A 276 -22.78 17.29 -13.18
C GLU A 276 -23.09 17.94 -11.83
N GLU A 277 -24.34 18.33 -11.64
CA GLU A 277 -24.84 19.05 -10.45
C GLU A 277 -24.92 18.19 -9.17
N ASP A 278 -24.68 16.86 -9.24
CA ASP A 278 -24.87 15.91 -8.15
C ASP A 278 -23.58 15.30 -7.56
N ALA A 279 -22.44 15.97 -7.71
CA ALA A 279 -21.19 15.44 -7.14
C ALA A 279 -21.14 15.55 -5.61
N LEU A 280 -20.89 14.43 -4.94
CA LEU A 280 -20.70 14.39 -3.48
C LEU A 280 -19.45 15.19 -3.08
N GLN A 281 -19.62 16.19 -2.21
CA GLN A 281 -18.56 17.11 -1.83
C GLN A 281 -17.67 16.51 -0.73
N TRP A 282 -16.40 16.35 -1.01
CA TRP A 282 -15.41 15.79 -0.10
C TRP A 282 -15.18 16.67 1.14
N ASP A 283 -15.19 17.98 0.98
CA ASP A 283 -14.94 18.95 2.07
C ASP A 283 -15.97 18.81 3.19
N ALA A 284 -17.21 18.45 2.87
CA ALA A 284 -18.23 18.17 3.87
C ALA A 284 -17.91 16.91 4.71
N ILE A 285 -17.32 15.89 4.08
CA ILE A 285 -16.86 14.68 4.77
C ILE A 285 -15.69 14.99 5.71
N VAL A 286 -14.72 15.79 5.22
CA VAL A 286 -13.56 16.23 6.01
C VAL A 286 -14.01 17.02 7.24
N ALA A 287 -14.87 18.03 7.04
CA ALA A 287 -15.38 18.88 8.13
C ALA A 287 -16.13 18.08 9.21
N ALA A 288 -16.95 17.10 8.80
CA ALA A 288 -17.65 16.25 9.77
C ALA A 288 -16.70 15.32 10.54
N HIS A 289 -15.65 14.86 9.90
CA HIS A 289 -14.65 14.00 10.55
C HIS A 289 -13.80 14.78 11.57
N GLU A 290 -13.44 16.03 11.26
CA GLU A 290 -12.71 16.93 12.16
C GLU A 290 -13.56 17.38 13.36
N ALA A 291 -14.87 17.52 13.18
CA ALA A 291 -15.78 17.87 14.26
C ALA A 291 -16.04 16.71 15.25
N ALA A 292 -15.76 15.46 14.84
CA ALA A 292 -15.94 14.24 15.62
C ALA A 292 -14.67 13.75 16.33
N ALA A 293 -13.51 14.36 16.05
CA ALA A 293 -12.20 14.01 16.60
C ALA A 293 -11.85 14.90 17.80
#